data_54eaaa0069c56c8a9e32d4dbea96b315
#
_entry.id   54eaaa0069c56c8a9e32d4dbea96b315
#
_cell.length_a   1.000
_cell.length_b   1.000
_cell.length_c   1.000
_cell.angle_alpha   90.00
_cell.angle_beta   90.00
_cell.angle_gamma   90.00
#
_symmetry.space_group_name_H-M   'P 1'
#
loop_
_entity.id
_entity.type
_entity.pdbx_description
1 polymer ?
#
loop_
_entity_poly.entity_id
_entity_poly.type
_entity_poly.pdbx_seq_one_letter_code
_entity_poly.pdbx_strand_id
1 'polypeptide(L)'
;MTKAVASGMPKLRIEEAAAQRQAGIDRGTEVIVGVNKYRRDKEEPIDILDVDNVKVRAGQVARLERIRAERDDAACTAALAELTRRSAEGGNLLDAAVEAARARATVGEISMAMEKEFGRHRAEVKTLSGVYGAAYEGDAGFADIQKSVDEFAEAEGRRPRMLVVKMGQDGHDRGAKVIATA
;
A
#
# COMPACT_ATOMS: atom_id res chain seq x y z
N MET A 1 -14.63 -16.09 0.52
CA MET A 1 -13.46 -15.20 0.53
C MET A 1 -13.79 -13.82 -0.05
N THR A 2 -14.40 -13.71 -1.22
CA THR A 2 -14.73 -12.42 -1.89
C THR A 2 -15.51 -11.44 -1.00
N LYS A 3 -16.57 -11.87 -0.32
CA LYS A 3 -17.34 -11.02 0.59
C LYS A 3 -16.50 -10.48 1.76
N ALA A 4 -15.59 -11.28 2.32
CA ALA A 4 -14.71 -10.84 3.38
C ALA A 4 -13.69 -9.77 2.89
N VAL A 5 -13.14 -9.94 1.67
CA VAL A 5 -12.24 -8.95 1.06
C VAL A 5 -13.01 -7.66 0.75
N ALA A 6 -14.20 -7.76 0.15
CA ALA A 6 -15.06 -6.62 -0.17
C ALA A 6 -15.48 -5.82 1.07
N SER A 7 -15.69 -6.51 2.22
CA SER A 7 -16.02 -5.84 3.49
C SER A 7 -14.85 -5.10 4.14
N GLY A 8 -13.61 -5.26 3.62
CA GLY A 8 -12.40 -4.69 4.20
C GLY A 8 -11.93 -5.34 5.52
N MET A 9 -12.62 -6.38 6.00
CA MET A 9 -12.34 -7.02 7.29
C MET A 9 -10.88 -7.50 7.44
N PRO A 10 -10.26 -8.19 6.47
CA PRO A 10 -8.88 -8.65 6.61
C PRO A 10 -7.90 -7.48 6.77
N LYS A 11 -8.12 -6.39 6.02
CA LYS A 11 -7.30 -5.18 6.11
C LYS A 11 -7.39 -4.56 7.50
N LEU A 12 -8.60 -4.39 8.04
CA LEU A 12 -8.81 -3.85 9.39
C LEU A 12 -8.10 -4.68 10.46
N ARG A 13 -8.18 -6.02 10.38
CA ARG A 13 -7.51 -6.91 11.34
C ARG A 13 -5.98 -6.82 11.26
N ILE A 14 -5.43 -6.63 10.06
CA ILE A 14 -4.00 -6.43 9.87
C ILE A 14 -3.56 -5.08 10.46
N GLU A 15 -4.33 -4.02 10.26
CA GLU A 15 -4.05 -2.69 10.79
C GLU A 15 -4.14 -2.67 12.33
N GLU A 16 -5.16 -3.30 12.91
CA GLU A 16 -5.31 -3.48 14.35
C GLU A 16 -4.11 -4.20 14.97
N ALA A 17 -3.74 -5.35 14.41
CA ALA A 17 -2.59 -6.11 14.87
C ALA A 17 -1.26 -5.34 14.73
N ALA A 18 -1.10 -4.57 13.65
CA ALA A 18 0.08 -3.74 13.43
C ALA A 18 0.17 -2.61 14.46
N ALA A 19 -0.94 -1.95 14.78
CA ALA A 19 -0.99 -0.89 15.80
C ALA A 19 -0.68 -1.43 17.21
N GLN A 20 -1.27 -2.57 17.59
CA GLN A 20 -0.99 -3.24 18.85
C GLN A 20 0.48 -3.64 18.98
N ARG A 21 1.04 -4.21 17.92
CA ARG A 21 2.45 -4.60 17.88
C ARG A 21 3.37 -3.40 18.01
N GLN A 22 3.08 -2.31 17.28
CA GLN A 22 3.87 -1.09 17.36
C GLN A 22 3.86 -0.51 18.78
N ALA A 23 2.69 -0.45 19.41
CA ALA A 23 2.58 -0.02 20.80
C ALA A 23 3.42 -0.90 21.76
N GLY A 24 3.46 -2.22 21.53
CA GLY A 24 4.32 -3.13 22.28
C GLY A 24 5.83 -2.85 22.10
N ILE A 25 6.25 -2.52 20.89
CA ILE A 25 7.62 -2.14 20.56
C ILE A 25 7.99 -0.80 21.26
N ASP A 26 7.13 0.20 21.16
CA ASP A 26 7.35 1.54 21.68
C ASP A 26 7.40 1.53 23.22
N ARG A 27 6.58 0.72 23.86
CA ARG A 27 6.60 0.50 25.32
C ARG A 27 7.74 -0.41 25.79
N GLY A 28 8.47 -1.05 24.90
CA GLY A 28 9.55 -1.98 25.21
C GLY A 28 9.08 -3.36 25.72
N THR A 29 7.78 -3.67 25.65
CA THR A 29 7.25 -5.00 26.01
C THR A 29 7.54 -6.03 24.91
N GLU A 30 7.68 -5.58 23.66
CA GLU A 30 8.23 -6.36 22.56
C GLU A 30 9.63 -5.83 22.21
N VAL A 31 10.64 -6.69 22.33
CA VAL A 31 12.05 -6.30 22.10
C VAL A 31 12.46 -6.64 20.68
N ILE A 32 12.92 -5.63 19.94
CA ILE A 32 13.58 -5.78 18.64
C ILE A 32 15.04 -5.31 18.81
N VAL A 33 15.97 -6.25 18.68
CA VAL A 33 17.40 -6.00 18.82
C VAL A 33 17.86 -4.97 17.78
N GLY A 34 18.60 -3.95 18.23
CA GLY A 34 19.08 -2.86 17.38
C GLY A 34 18.02 -1.79 17.05
N VAL A 35 16.77 -1.98 17.47
CA VAL A 35 15.69 -0.99 17.27
C VAL A 35 15.32 -0.31 18.58
N ASN A 36 14.76 -1.03 19.54
CA ASN A 36 14.36 -0.49 20.85
C ASN A 36 15.22 -1.00 22.02
N LYS A 37 16.10 -1.99 21.76
CA LYS A 37 17.06 -2.50 22.75
C LYS A 37 18.37 -2.89 22.07
N TYR A 38 19.48 -2.79 22.81
CA TYR A 38 20.84 -3.11 22.33
C TYR A 38 21.25 -2.31 21.07
N ARG A 39 20.85 -1.07 21.00
CA ARG A 39 21.29 -0.14 19.95
C ARG A 39 22.77 0.19 20.13
N ARG A 40 23.48 0.43 19.03
CA ARG A 40 24.82 1.01 19.08
C ARG A 40 24.71 2.52 19.32
N ASP A 41 25.61 3.07 20.12
CA ASP A 41 25.68 4.53 20.34
C ASP A 41 26.07 5.29 19.07
N LYS A 42 26.83 4.64 18.20
CA LYS A 42 27.25 5.17 16.91
C LYS A 42 27.13 4.08 15.84
N GLU A 43 26.40 4.39 14.79
CA GLU A 43 26.32 3.55 13.60
C GLU A 43 27.21 4.15 12.51
N GLU A 44 27.97 3.28 11.82
CA GLU A 44 28.70 3.69 10.64
C GLU A 44 27.71 3.83 9.46
N PRO A 45 27.87 4.88 8.64
CA PRO A 45 27.03 5.02 7.46
C PRO A 45 27.25 3.83 6.53
N ILE A 46 26.15 3.23 6.08
CA ILE A 46 26.16 2.13 5.12
C ILE A 46 25.81 2.71 3.75
N ASP A 47 26.63 2.41 2.75
CA ASP A 47 26.30 2.72 1.36
C ASP A 47 25.05 1.93 0.95
N ILE A 48 23.96 2.64 0.73
CA ILE A 48 22.71 2.06 0.22
C ILE A 48 22.60 2.35 -1.27
N LEU A 49 22.10 1.35 -2.01
CA LEU A 49 21.77 1.53 -3.42
C LEU A 49 20.62 2.52 -3.55
N ASP A 50 20.91 3.71 -4.05
CA ASP A 50 19.88 4.69 -4.40
C ASP A 50 19.45 4.46 -5.86
N VAL A 51 18.16 4.19 -6.05
CA VAL A 51 17.59 3.90 -7.37
C VAL A 51 17.19 5.21 -8.04
N ASP A 52 17.83 5.52 -9.16
CA ASP A 52 17.44 6.64 -10.02
C ASP A 52 16.10 6.34 -10.71
N ASN A 53 15.02 6.73 -10.05
CA ASN A 53 13.65 6.50 -10.53
C ASN A 53 13.36 7.20 -11.87
N VAL A 54 14.02 8.31 -12.17
CA VAL A 54 13.86 9.03 -13.45
C VAL A 54 14.44 8.19 -14.59
N LYS A 55 15.66 7.70 -14.41
CA LYS A 55 16.33 6.83 -15.39
C LYS A 55 15.59 5.52 -15.60
N VAL A 56 15.15 4.88 -14.52
CA VAL A 56 14.37 3.63 -14.58
C VAL A 56 13.07 3.85 -15.35
N ARG A 57 12.32 4.91 -15.03
CA ARG A 57 11.08 5.25 -15.73
C ARG A 57 11.31 5.51 -17.20
N ALA A 58 12.28 6.34 -17.54
CA ALA A 58 12.62 6.64 -18.94
C ALA A 58 12.98 5.37 -19.72
N GLY A 59 13.78 4.48 -19.14
CA GLY A 59 14.15 3.20 -19.74
C GLY A 59 12.94 2.27 -19.97
N GLN A 60 11.98 2.24 -19.04
CA GLN A 60 10.76 1.45 -19.20
C GLN A 60 9.84 2.02 -20.28
N VAL A 61 9.67 3.34 -20.34
CA VAL A 61 8.86 4.00 -21.38
C VAL A 61 9.44 3.71 -22.76
N ALA A 62 10.75 3.94 -22.95
CA ALA A 62 11.42 3.67 -24.24
C ALA A 62 11.29 2.19 -24.66
N ARG A 63 11.35 1.26 -23.71
CA ARG A 63 11.13 -0.18 -24.00
C ARG A 63 9.70 -0.45 -24.48
N LEU A 64 8.70 0.13 -23.84
CA LEU A 64 7.29 -0.03 -24.23
C LEU A 64 7.01 0.57 -25.61
N GLU A 65 7.56 1.74 -25.90
CA GLU A 65 7.46 2.40 -27.21
C GLU A 65 8.04 1.51 -28.31
N ARG A 66 9.24 0.96 -28.08
CA ARG A 66 9.88 0.05 -29.04
C ARG A 66 9.04 -1.22 -29.27
N ILE A 67 8.55 -1.87 -28.19
CA ILE A 67 7.74 -3.07 -28.30
C ILE A 67 6.48 -2.80 -29.12
N ARG A 68 5.82 -1.67 -28.90
CA ARG A 68 4.62 -1.29 -29.65
C ARG A 68 4.90 -0.98 -31.12
N ALA A 69 6.04 -0.40 -31.41
CA ALA A 69 6.44 -0.10 -32.79
C ALA A 69 6.82 -1.37 -33.59
N GLU A 70 7.34 -2.39 -32.92
CA GLU A 70 7.86 -3.61 -33.57
C GLU A 70 6.86 -4.77 -33.60
N ARG A 71 5.79 -4.75 -32.81
CA ARG A 71 4.82 -5.84 -32.71
C ARG A 71 3.81 -5.86 -33.87
N ASP A 72 3.23 -7.02 -34.12
CA ASP A 72 2.04 -7.13 -34.96
C ASP A 72 0.80 -6.64 -34.17
N ASP A 73 0.37 -5.42 -34.46
CA ASP A 73 -0.76 -4.80 -33.77
C ASP A 73 -2.10 -5.51 -34.06
N ALA A 74 -2.26 -6.11 -35.24
CA ALA A 74 -3.48 -6.86 -35.58
C ALA A 74 -3.58 -8.13 -34.74
N ALA A 75 -2.47 -8.90 -34.64
CA ALA A 75 -2.41 -10.10 -33.79
C ALA A 75 -2.58 -9.74 -32.31
N CYS A 76 -1.96 -8.67 -31.84
CA CYS A 76 -2.10 -8.20 -30.45
C CYS A 76 -3.55 -7.80 -30.13
N THR A 77 -4.19 -7.04 -31.01
CA THR A 77 -5.60 -6.61 -30.86
C THR A 77 -6.55 -7.79 -30.84
N ALA A 78 -6.35 -8.77 -31.74
CA ALA A 78 -7.17 -9.98 -31.78
C ALA A 78 -7.04 -10.81 -30.49
N ALA A 79 -5.81 -10.98 -29.97
CA ALA A 79 -5.59 -11.70 -28.72
C ALA A 79 -6.21 -10.99 -27.49
N LEU A 80 -6.14 -9.66 -27.42
CA LEU A 80 -6.81 -8.87 -26.39
C LEU A 80 -8.34 -8.93 -26.48
N ALA A 81 -8.90 -8.94 -27.71
CA ALA A 81 -10.34 -9.11 -27.91
C ALA A 81 -10.81 -10.50 -27.47
N GLU A 82 -10.03 -11.55 -27.76
CA GLU A 82 -10.31 -12.91 -27.30
C GLU A 82 -10.27 -13.00 -25.76
N LEU A 83 -9.31 -12.35 -25.11
CA LEU A 83 -9.25 -12.27 -23.64
C LEU A 83 -10.52 -11.60 -23.08
N THR A 84 -10.95 -10.48 -23.66
CA THR A 84 -12.19 -9.79 -23.26
C THR A 84 -13.40 -10.73 -23.43
N ARG A 85 -13.52 -11.41 -24.58
CA ARG A 85 -14.60 -12.36 -24.83
C ARG A 85 -14.64 -13.49 -23.79
N ARG A 86 -13.49 -14.11 -23.50
CA ARG A 86 -13.41 -15.16 -22.46
C ARG A 86 -13.70 -14.62 -21.05
N SER A 87 -13.43 -13.37 -20.80
CA SER A 87 -13.79 -12.72 -19.52
C SER A 87 -15.32 -12.63 -19.35
N ALA A 88 -16.07 -12.36 -20.42
CA ALA A 88 -17.52 -12.28 -20.39
C ALA A 88 -18.20 -13.68 -20.38
N GLU A 89 -17.73 -14.60 -21.21
CA GLU A 89 -18.39 -15.89 -21.45
C GLU A 89 -17.94 -16.99 -20.47
N GLY A 90 -16.86 -16.76 -19.74
CA GLY A 90 -16.16 -17.77 -18.93
C GLY A 90 -15.14 -18.55 -19.78
N GLY A 91 -14.06 -18.95 -19.15
CA GLY A 91 -13.00 -19.71 -19.81
C GLY A 91 -11.67 -19.59 -19.07
N ASN A 92 -10.62 -20.14 -19.66
CA ASN A 92 -9.27 -20.05 -19.11
C ASN A 92 -8.66 -18.68 -19.48
N LEU A 93 -8.76 -17.71 -18.55
CA LEU A 93 -8.22 -16.37 -18.72
C LEU A 93 -6.70 -16.33 -18.74
N LEU A 94 -6.05 -17.25 -18.00
CA LEU A 94 -4.60 -17.30 -17.98
C LEU A 94 -4.05 -17.70 -19.35
N ASP A 95 -4.65 -18.69 -20.00
CA ASP A 95 -4.27 -19.11 -21.34
C ASP A 95 -4.42 -17.95 -22.36
N ALA A 96 -5.56 -17.28 -22.35
CA ALA A 96 -5.78 -16.11 -23.22
C ALA A 96 -4.81 -14.95 -22.93
N ALA A 97 -4.48 -14.70 -21.66
CA ALA A 97 -3.51 -13.69 -21.27
C ALA A 97 -2.08 -14.06 -21.74
N VAL A 98 -1.71 -15.33 -21.69
CA VAL A 98 -0.43 -15.84 -22.22
C VAL A 98 -0.35 -15.62 -23.74
N GLU A 99 -1.41 -15.92 -24.49
CA GLU A 99 -1.44 -15.66 -25.94
C GLU A 99 -1.35 -14.15 -26.25
N ALA A 100 -2.03 -13.30 -25.48
CA ALA A 100 -1.89 -11.85 -25.62
C ALA A 100 -0.44 -11.40 -25.33
N ALA A 101 0.20 -11.95 -24.30
CA ALA A 101 1.60 -11.64 -23.99
C ALA A 101 2.58 -12.14 -25.08
N ARG A 102 2.31 -13.30 -25.72
CA ARG A 102 3.06 -13.78 -26.87
C ARG A 102 2.93 -12.84 -28.08
N ALA A 103 1.74 -12.27 -28.27
CA ALA A 103 1.51 -11.24 -29.28
C ALA A 103 2.05 -9.85 -28.87
N ARG A 104 2.87 -9.79 -27.78
CA ARG A 104 3.51 -8.56 -27.27
C ARG A 104 2.53 -7.52 -26.71
N ALA A 105 1.36 -7.92 -26.21
CA ALA A 105 0.55 -7.08 -25.37
C ALA A 105 1.27 -6.76 -24.05
N THR A 106 1.15 -5.52 -23.59
CA THR A 106 1.68 -5.10 -22.30
C THR A 106 0.79 -5.57 -21.16
N VAL A 107 1.33 -5.66 -19.94
CA VAL A 107 0.54 -6.00 -18.75
C VAL A 107 -0.66 -5.07 -18.56
N GLY A 108 -0.49 -3.77 -18.87
CA GLY A 108 -1.58 -2.79 -18.82
C GLY A 108 -2.69 -3.10 -19.83
N GLU A 109 -2.35 -3.45 -21.07
CA GLU A 109 -3.32 -3.79 -22.11
C GLU A 109 -4.08 -5.07 -21.73
N ILE A 110 -3.40 -6.11 -21.23
CA ILE A 110 -4.02 -7.34 -20.73
C ILE A 110 -4.99 -7.04 -19.56
N SER A 111 -4.55 -6.24 -18.58
CA SER A 111 -5.38 -5.85 -17.45
C SER A 111 -6.60 -5.06 -17.89
N MET A 112 -6.44 -4.10 -18.82
CA MET A 112 -7.54 -3.30 -19.35
C MET A 112 -8.53 -4.14 -20.16
N ALA A 113 -8.08 -5.19 -20.87
CA ALA A 113 -8.96 -6.09 -21.58
C ALA A 113 -9.92 -6.84 -20.63
N MET A 114 -9.42 -7.28 -19.48
CA MET A 114 -10.24 -7.90 -18.44
C MET A 114 -11.10 -6.88 -17.67
N GLU A 115 -10.57 -5.67 -17.45
CA GLU A 115 -11.27 -4.59 -16.73
C GLU A 115 -12.57 -4.17 -17.43
N LYS A 116 -12.67 -4.33 -18.77
CA LYS A 116 -13.91 -4.05 -19.51
C LYS A 116 -15.10 -4.86 -19.01
N GLU A 117 -14.86 -6.09 -18.59
CA GLU A 117 -15.91 -7.01 -18.12
C GLU A 117 -16.04 -6.99 -16.59
N PHE A 118 -14.93 -7.03 -15.86
CA PHE A 118 -14.95 -7.14 -14.40
C PHE A 118 -15.00 -5.79 -13.69
N GLY A 119 -14.70 -4.70 -14.39
CA GLY A 119 -14.47 -3.40 -13.76
C GLY A 119 -13.21 -3.39 -12.89
N ARG A 120 -12.91 -2.25 -12.31
CA ARG A 120 -11.81 -2.09 -11.37
C ARG A 120 -12.31 -2.06 -9.94
N HIS A 121 -11.83 -2.99 -9.14
CA HIS A 121 -12.12 -2.98 -7.71
C HIS A 121 -11.56 -1.72 -7.06
N ARG A 122 -12.43 -0.97 -6.37
CA ARG A 122 -12.05 0.15 -5.51
C ARG A 122 -12.35 -0.24 -4.07
N ALA A 123 -11.29 -0.40 -3.28
CA ALA A 123 -11.44 -0.73 -1.86
C ALA A 123 -12.09 0.45 -1.13
N GLU A 124 -13.07 0.16 -0.26
CA GLU A 124 -13.56 1.13 0.71
C GLU A 124 -12.44 1.43 1.72
N VAL A 125 -12.18 2.71 1.96
CA VAL A 125 -11.26 3.14 3.00
C VAL A 125 -12.02 3.13 4.32
N LYS A 126 -11.75 2.11 5.15
CA LYS A 126 -12.21 2.06 6.54
C LYS A 126 -11.02 2.43 7.42
N THR A 127 -11.24 3.32 8.37
CA THR A 127 -10.22 3.75 9.32
C THR A 127 -10.49 3.09 10.68
N LEU A 128 -9.43 2.67 11.34
CA LEU A 128 -9.42 2.32 12.76
C LEU A 128 -8.97 3.55 13.56
N SER A 129 -9.56 3.75 14.72
CA SER A 129 -9.14 4.78 15.66
C SER A 129 -9.08 4.23 17.08
N GLY A 130 -8.22 4.80 17.91
CA GLY A 130 -8.12 4.47 19.33
C GLY A 130 -7.39 3.16 19.68
N VAL A 131 -6.97 2.35 18.71
CA VAL A 131 -6.29 1.06 18.98
C VAL A 131 -4.94 1.26 19.64
N TYR A 132 -4.16 2.23 19.17
CA TYR A 132 -2.88 2.58 19.75
C TYR A 132 -3.05 3.19 21.14
N GLY A 133 -3.96 4.15 21.28
CA GLY A 133 -4.26 4.79 22.58
C GLY A 133 -4.75 3.80 23.64
N ALA A 134 -5.54 2.80 23.28
CA ALA A 134 -5.98 1.76 24.20
C ALA A 134 -4.81 0.95 24.79
N ALA A 135 -3.70 0.79 24.05
CA ALA A 135 -2.51 0.10 24.55
C ALA A 135 -1.75 0.91 25.61
N TYR A 136 -2.02 2.21 25.74
CA TYR A 136 -1.46 3.12 26.73
C TYR A 136 -2.44 3.49 27.84
N GLU A 137 -3.55 2.79 27.96
CA GLU A 137 -4.51 3.00 29.05
C GLU A 137 -3.81 2.83 30.43
N GLY A 138 -3.92 3.85 31.29
CA GLY A 138 -3.25 3.89 32.57
C GLY A 138 -1.79 4.35 32.56
N ASP A 139 -1.22 4.73 31.42
CA ASP A 139 0.10 5.33 31.30
C ASP A 139 0.05 6.82 31.64
N ALA A 140 0.85 7.26 32.63
CA ALA A 140 0.87 8.64 33.10
C ALA A 140 1.38 9.62 32.03
N GLY A 141 2.41 9.24 31.26
CA GLY A 141 2.94 10.09 30.18
C GLY A 141 1.93 10.29 29.05
N PHE A 142 1.14 9.26 28.76
CA PHE A 142 0.06 9.37 27.77
C PHE A 142 -1.08 10.29 28.27
N ALA A 143 -1.42 10.19 29.55
CA ALA A 143 -2.41 11.08 30.17
C ALA A 143 -1.96 12.56 30.14
N ASP A 144 -0.67 12.84 30.39
CA ASP A 144 -0.11 14.19 30.29
C ASP A 144 -0.18 14.77 28.86
N ILE A 145 0.06 13.92 27.83
CA ILE A 145 -0.11 14.32 26.43
C ILE A 145 -1.57 14.63 26.12
N GLN A 146 -2.50 13.80 26.58
CA GLN A 146 -3.93 14.04 26.37
C GLN A 146 -4.36 15.38 27.00
N LYS A 147 -3.92 15.65 28.24
CA LYS A 147 -4.16 16.91 28.93
C LYS A 147 -3.62 18.12 28.13
N SER A 148 -2.39 18.02 27.63
CA SER A 148 -1.77 19.08 26.81
C SER A 148 -2.57 19.33 25.51
N VAL A 149 -3.13 18.28 24.88
CA VAL A 149 -4.00 18.41 23.71
C VAL A 149 -5.31 19.11 24.05
N ASP A 150 -5.89 18.82 25.20
CA ASP A 150 -7.13 19.44 25.66
C ASP A 150 -6.91 20.91 26.03
N GLU A 151 -5.83 21.24 26.73
CA GLU A 151 -5.41 22.63 27.03
C GLU A 151 -5.19 23.44 25.73
N PHE A 152 -4.56 22.84 24.73
CA PHE A 152 -4.42 23.46 23.40
C PHE A 152 -5.79 23.70 22.76
N ALA A 153 -6.69 22.73 22.85
CA ALA A 153 -8.01 22.83 22.25
C ALA A 153 -8.84 23.93 22.91
N GLU A 154 -8.72 24.11 24.22
CA GLU A 154 -9.35 25.22 24.95
C GLU A 154 -8.81 26.60 24.55
N ALA A 155 -7.48 26.71 24.41
CA ALA A 155 -6.79 27.94 24.03
C ALA A 155 -7.06 28.39 22.59
N GLU A 156 -7.05 27.44 21.66
CA GLU A 156 -7.11 27.69 20.22
C GLU A 156 -8.51 27.48 19.60
N GLY A 157 -9.48 27.02 20.38
CA GLY A 157 -10.83 26.69 19.90
C GLY A 157 -10.91 25.47 18.97
N ARG A 158 -9.84 24.71 18.83
CA ARG A 158 -9.76 23.48 18.01
C ARG A 158 -8.67 22.56 18.49
N ARG A 159 -8.83 21.26 18.27
CA ARG A 159 -7.76 20.29 18.52
C ARG A 159 -6.58 20.48 17.55
N PRO A 160 -5.36 20.10 17.95
CA PRO A 160 -4.21 20.03 17.05
C PRO A 160 -4.54 19.17 15.82
N ARG A 161 -4.03 19.56 14.67
CA ARG A 161 -4.18 18.80 13.42
C ARG A 161 -2.81 18.48 12.84
N MET A 162 -2.61 17.23 12.49
CA MET A 162 -1.40 16.76 11.84
C MET A 162 -1.76 16.19 10.47
N LEU A 163 -1.00 16.57 9.44
CA LEU A 163 -1.12 15.99 8.11
C LEU A 163 -0.11 14.85 8.00
N VAL A 164 -0.61 13.62 7.89
CA VAL A 164 0.22 12.43 7.64
C VAL A 164 0.20 12.14 6.14
N VAL A 165 1.35 12.30 5.49
CA VAL A 165 1.49 12.13 4.04
C VAL A 165 2.56 11.10 3.75
N LYS A 166 2.22 10.16 2.87
CA LYS A 166 3.18 9.24 2.26
C LYS A 166 3.27 9.54 0.78
N MET A 167 4.48 9.83 0.30
CA MET A 167 4.73 10.09 -1.11
C MET A 167 5.07 8.79 -1.85
N GLY A 168 4.57 8.66 -3.07
CA GLY A 168 4.83 7.55 -3.97
C GLY A 168 3.92 6.33 -3.76
N GLN A 169 4.04 5.38 -4.67
CA GLN A 169 3.25 4.15 -4.73
C GLN A 169 4.07 2.93 -4.27
N ASP A 170 4.62 2.96 -3.09
CA ASP A 170 5.18 1.73 -2.52
C ASP A 170 4.30 1.21 -1.38
N GLY A 171 4.40 -0.08 -1.06
CA GLY A 171 3.61 -0.73 -0.03
C GLY A 171 4.04 -0.43 1.40
N HIS A 172 5.06 0.41 1.63
CA HIS A 172 5.59 0.73 2.94
C HIS A 172 4.81 1.88 3.60
N ASP A 173 3.50 1.71 3.73
CA ASP A 173 2.60 2.70 4.33
C ASP A 173 2.25 2.42 5.81
N ARG A 174 2.82 1.35 6.39
CA ARG A 174 2.51 0.93 7.77
C ARG A 174 2.79 2.03 8.79
N GLY A 175 3.96 2.67 8.71
CA GLY A 175 4.32 3.74 9.64
C GLY A 175 3.33 4.91 9.59
N ALA A 176 2.96 5.35 8.40
CA ALA A 176 1.97 6.41 8.22
C ALA A 176 0.60 6.01 8.80
N LYS A 177 0.18 4.76 8.61
CA LYS A 177 -1.09 4.24 9.15
C LYS A 177 -1.07 4.14 10.67
N VAL A 178 0.01 3.66 11.27
CA VAL A 178 0.16 3.60 12.74
C VAL A 178 0.04 5.00 13.33
N ILE A 179 0.77 5.98 12.78
CA ILE A 179 0.70 7.38 13.25
C ILE A 179 -0.71 7.97 13.08
N ALA A 180 -1.41 7.62 12.01
CA ALA A 180 -2.77 8.12 11.75
C ALA A 180 -3.84 7.45 12.62
N THR A 181 -3.55 6.32 13.25
CA THR A 181 -4.47 5.59 14.14
C THR A 181 -4.18 5.82 15.63
N ALA A 182 -3.04 6.43 15.94
CA ALA A 182 -2.69 6.86 17.28
C ALA A 182 -3.45 8.12 17.69
#